data_ba3cf167d6e33d66089a01093ca5484c
#
_entry.id   ba3cf167d6e33d66089a01093ca5484c
#
_cell.length_a   1.000
_cell.length_b   1.000
_cell.length_c   1.000
_cell.angle_alpha   90.00
_cell.angle_beta   90.00
_cell.angle_gamma   90.00
#
_symmetry.space_group_name_H-M   'P 1'
#
loop_
_entity.id
_entity.type
_entity.pdbx_description
1 polymer ?
#
loop_
_entity_poly.entity_id
_entity_poly.type
_entity_poly.pdbx_seq_one_letter_code
_entity_poly.pdbx_strand_id
1 'polypeptide(L)'
;TAADQLVSGQYVLVANNGYAPTILDGSWVTATSVTAENDTVTVDPSLLWTITVNGTTVKLTDSNGKNIAPSGGNNNGIKGADYSWAVTFADGSFSFAGQGDDTVKLASNTGAGNKFRAYKDSTISGKPNGYPCNFTLYKLEATGGSGETEQVATPTGTASGDIKVGDTVAFECATEGAKLQYKIGDGAYQDYTGPVTITTSCTI
;
A
#
# COMPACT_ATOMS: atom_id res chain seq x y z
N THR A 1 7.39 -1.80 -18.44
CA THR A 1 5.94 -2.08 -18.55
C THR A 1 5.21 -1.44 -17.39
N ALA A 2 3.89 -1.30 -17.46
CA ALA A 2 3.07 -0.71 -16.37
C ALA A 2 3.22 -1.49 -15.06
N ALA A 3 3.43 -2.79 -15.14
CA ALA A 3 3.67 -3.64 -13.98
C ALA A 3 5.01 -3.30 -13.28
N ASP A 4 6.00 -2.81 -14.01
CA ASP A 4 7.32 -2.47 -13.45
C ASP A 4 7.27 -1.20 -12.58
N GLN A 5 6.20 -0.41 -12.68
CA GLN A 5 6.00 0.81 -11.90
C GLN A 5 5.07 0.61 -10.70
N LEU A 6 4.24 -0.44 -10.72
CA LEU A 6 3.30 -0.74 -9.65
C LEU A 6 3.93 -1.75 -8.69
N VAL A 7 4.00 -1.42 -7.43
CA VAL A 7 4.48 -2.30 -6.36
C VAL A 7 3.32 -2.71 -5.45
N SER A 8 3.45 -3.85 -4.78
CA SER A 8 2.45 -4.27 -3.79
C SER A 8 2.35 -3.25 -2.66
N GLY A 9 1.14 -3.00 -2.18
CA GLY A 9 0.91 -2.02 -1.13
C GLY A 9 -0.57 -1.64 -0.98
N GLN A 10 -0.82 -0.65 -0.15
CA GLN A 10 -2.15 -0.05 0.01
C GLN A 10 -2.27 1.22 -0.82
N TYR A 11 -3.41 1.37 -1.48
CA TYR A 11 -3.67 2.45 -2.41
C TYR A 11 -5.10 2.96 -2.30
N VAL A 12 -5.29 4.25 -2.58
CA VAL A 12 -6.58 4.79 -2.99
C VAL A 12 -6.61 4.80 -4.52
N LEU A 13 -7.62 4.16 -5.10
CA LEU A 13 -7.83 4.13 -6.54
C LEU A 13 -8.84 5.22 -6.90
N VAL A 14 -8.45 6.19 -7.71
CA VAL A 14 -9.38 7.26 -8.14
C VAL A 14 -9.60 7.15 -9.63
N ALA A 15 -10.83 6.83 -10.04
CA ALA A 15 -11.20 6.80 -11.45
C ALA A 15 -11.19 8.23 -12.04
N ASN A 16 -11.03 8.32 -13.34
CA ASN A 16 -10.92 9.61 -14.06
C ASN A 16 -12.18 10.50 -14.00
N ASN A 17 -13.25 10.05 -13.34
CA ASN A 17 -14.42 10.87 -12.98
C ASN A 17 -14.40 11.38 -11.53
N GLY A 18 -13.30 11.20 -10.80
CA GLY A 18 -13.13 11.65 -9.41
C GLY A 18 -13.82 10.77 -8.37
N TYR A 19 -14.20 9.54 -8.71
CA TYR A 19 -14.76 8.59 -7.75
C TYR A 19 -13.80 7.45 -7.44
N ALA A 20 -13.75 7.06 -6.17
CA ALA A 20 -12.96 5.93 -5.70
C ALA A 20 -13.88 4.76 -5.31
N PRO A 21 -13.52 3.51 -5.67
CA PRO A 21 -14.16 2.32 -5.14
C PRO A 21 -13.90 2.21 -3.64
N THR A 22 -14.90 1.73 -2.90
CA THR A 22 -14.80 1.49 -1.46
C THR A 22 -14.82 -0.02 -1.18
N ILE A 23 -15.97 -0.62 -0.95
CA ILE A 23 -16.11 -2.04 -0.59
C ILE A 23 -17.03 -2.78 -1.56
N LEU A 24 -16.82 -4.08 -1.67
CA LEU A 24 -17.73 -4.97 -2.40
C LEU A 24 -19.02 -5.15 -1.62
N ASP A 25 -20.14 -4.74 -2.23
CA ASP A 25 -21.50 -4.90 -1.73
C ASP A 25 -22.36 -5.60 -2.78
N GLY A 26 -22.70 -6.84 -2.53
CA GLY A 26 -23.42 -7.68 -3.49
C GLY A 26 -22.66 -7.87 -4.80
N SER A 27 -23.21 -7.35 -5.89
CA SER A 27 -22.64 -7.40 -7.24
C SER A 27 -22.02 -6.07 -7.71
N TRP A 28 -21.77 -5.16 -6.78
CA TRP A 28 -21.19 -3.85 -7.00
C TRP A 28 -20.07 -3.58 -6.01
N VAL A 29 -19.12 -2.75 -6.42
CA VAL A 29 -18.26 -2.04 -5.48
C VAL A 29 -18.85 -0.66 -5.28
N THR A 30 -19.11 -0.28 -4.05
CA THR A 30 -19.62 1.05 -3.69
C THR A 30 -18.57 2.10 -3.98
N ALA A 31 -18.97 3.37 -4.05
CA ALA A 31 -18.09 4.45 -4.45
C ALA A 31 -18.32 5.71 -3.63
N THR A 32 -17.30 6.51 -3.50
CA THR A 32 -17.37 7.87 -2.95
C THR A 32 -16.59 8.84 -3.81
N SER A 33 -16.94 10.11 -3.80
CA SER A 33 -16.16 11.15 -4.47
C SER A 33 -14.89 11.43 -3.70
N VAL A 34 -13.79 11.65 -4.44
CA VAL A 34 -12.49 11.99 -3.89
C VAL A 34 -11.93 13.18 -4.65
N THR A 35 -11.47 14.17 -3.92
CA THR A 35 -10.73 15.31 -4.49
C THR A 35 -9.25 15.14 -4.14
N ALA A 36 -8.40 15.16 -5.17
CA ALA A 36 -6.96 15.22 -4.97
C ALA A 36 -6.50 16.68 -4.88
N GLU A 37 -5.66 16.98 -3.90
CA GLU A 37 -5.01 18.27 -3.73
C GLU A 37 -3.50 18.07 -3.71
N ASN A 38 -2.77 18.79 -4.59
CA ASN A 38 -1.31 18.67 -4.69
C ASN A 38 -0.81 17.22 -4.81
N ASP A 39 -1.45 16.45 -5.68
CA ASP A 39 -1.17 15.02 -5.91
C ASP A 39 -1.33 14.11 -4.67
N THR A 40 -2.11 14.56 -3.69
CA THR A 40 -2.46 13.80 -2.49
C THR A 40 -3.96 13.66 -2.33
N VAL A 41 -4.38 12.63 -1.62
CA VAL A 41 -5.79 12.43 -1.22
C VAL A 41 -5.86 12.20 0.29
N THR A 42 -6.93 12.75 0.91
CA THR A 42 -7.22 12.43 2.31
C THR A 42 -7.70 10.98 2.39
N VAL A 43 -7.06 10.20 3.24
CA VAL A 43 -7.33 8.77 3.37
C VAL A 43 -8.44 8.52 4.38
N ASP A 44 -9.55 7.93 3.91
CA ASP A 44 -10.50 7.21 4.74
C ASP A 44 -10.15 5.70 4.64
N PRO A 45 -10.11 4.95 5.76
CA PRO A 45 -9.79 3.52 5.73
C PRO A 45 -10.64 2.70 4.76
N SER A 46 -11.90 3.09 4.51
CA SER A 46 -12.79 2.41 3.55
C SER A 46 -12.34 2.57 2.08
N LEU A 47 -11.47 3.53 1.78
CA LEU A 47 -10.92 3.79 0.46
C LEU A 47 -9.67 2.96 0.16
N LEU A 48 -9.09 2.33 1.17
CA LEU A 48 -7.82 1.62 1.03
C LEU A 48 -8.04 0.26 0.37
N TRP A 49 -7.39 0.08 -0.75
CA TRP A 49 -7.29 -1.19 -1.46
C TRP A 49 -5.90 -1.76 -1.31
N THR A 50 -5.79 -3.02 -0.96
CA THR A 50 -4.53 -3.74 -1.05
C THR A 50 -4.36 -4.24 -2.48
N ILE A 51 -3.32 -3.76 -3.14
CA ILE A 51 -2.87 -4.24 -4.44
C ILE A 51 -1.72 -5.21 -4.19
N THR A 52 -1.90 -6.47 -4.60
CA THR A 52 -0.83 -7.47 -4.60
C THR A 52 -0.37 -7.71 -6.03
N VAL A 53 0.86 -7.31 -6.34
CA VAL A 53 1.44 -7.44 -7.68
C VAL A 53 2.05 -8.83 -7.87
N ASN A 54 1.73 -9.47 -8.98
CA ASN A 54 2.30 -10.74 -9.41
C ASN A 54 2.65 -10.67 -10.90
N GLY A 55 3.87 -10.27 -11.21
CA GLY A 55 4.30 -10.01 -12.59
C GLY A 55 3.45 -8.94 -13.27
N THR A 56 2.76 -9.28 -14.35
CA THR A 56 1.90 -8.35 -15.11
C THR A 56 0.46 -8.32 -14.62
N THR A 57 0.19 -8.97 -13.49
CA THR A 57 -1.17 -9.04 -12.92
C THR A 57 -1.21 -8.55 -11.49
N VAL A 58 -2.40 -8.19 -11.04
CA VAL A 58 -2.64 -7.74 -9.68
C VAL A 58 -3.89 -8.37 -9.08
N LYS A 59 -3.85 -8.65 -7.79
CA LYS A 59 -5.07 -8.87 -7.00
C LYS A 59 -5.51 -7.54 -6.39
N LEU A 60 -6.81 -7.30 -6.43
CA LEU A 60 -7.44 -6.12 -5.84
C LEU A 60 -8.29 -6.58 -4.65
N THR A 61 -7.88 -6.18 -3.46
CA THR A 61 -8.55 -6.54 -2.18
C THR A 61 -9.07 -5.28 -1.51
N ASP A 62 -10.35 -5.26 -1.19
CA ASP A 62 -10.98 -4.12 -0.50
C ASP A 62 -10.57 -4.04 0.99
N SER A 63 -10.97 -2.97 1.66
CA SER A 63 -10.66 -2.75 3.09
C SER A 63 -11.25 -3.81 4.03
N ASN A 64 -12.24 -4.61 3.57
CA ASN A 64 -12.79 -5.74 4.30
C ASN A 64 -12.07 -7.07 4.00
N GLY A 65 -10.98 -7.04 3.26
CA GLY A 65 -10.19 -8.22 2.90
C GLY A 65 -10.81 -9.08 1.80
N LYS A 66 -11.78 -8.55 1.03
CA LYS A 66 -12.41 -9.27 -0.09
C LYS A 66 -11.70 -8.99 -1.40
N ASN A 67 -11.22 -10.02 -2.06
CA ASN A 67 -10.76 -9.93 -3.45
C ASN A 67 -11.95 -9.77 -4.37
N ILE A 68 -11.78 -8.96 -5.42
CA ILE A 68 -12.80 -8.76 -6.45
C ILE A 68 -12.43 -9.43 -7.77
N ALA A 69 -13.45 -9.99 -8.42
CA ALA A 69 -13.36 -10.67 -9.71
C ALA A 69 -14.52 -10.29 -10.61
N PRO A 70 -14.38 -10.36 -11.96
CA PRO A 70 -15.52 -10.35 -12.85
C PRO A 70 -16.49 -11.48 -12.50
N SER A 71 -17.78 -11.25 -12.66
CA SER A 71 -18.79 -12.30 -12.42
C SER A 71 -18.75 -13.42 -13.47
N GLY A 72 -18.11 -13.16 -14.61
CA GLY A 72 -18.01 -14.07 -15.75
C GLY A 72 -19.29 -14.09 -16.60
N GLY A 73 -19.20 -14.76 -17.74
CA GLY A 73 -20.32 -14.88 -18.69
C GLY A 73 -20.63 -13.60 -19.45
N ASN A 74 -21.88 -13.51 -19.94
CA ASN A 74 -22.32 -12.40 -20.78
C ASN A 74 -22.77 -11.16 -20.02
N ASN A 75 -22.71 -11.16 -18.69
CA ASN A 75 -23.22 -10.07 -17.86
C ASN A 75 -22.07 -9.24 -17.31
N ASN A 76 -22.23 -7.91 -17.42
CA ASN A 76 -21.40 -7.00 -16.65
C ASN A 76 -21.66 -7.24 -15.16
N GLY A 77 -20.61 -7.48 -14.37
CA GLY A 77 -20.77 -7.75 -12.95
C GLY A 77 -19.46 -7.99 -12.25
N ILE A 78 -19.51 -7.94 -10.92
CA ILE A 78 -18.38 -8.19 -10.03
C ILE A 78 -18.82 -9.08 -8.88
N LYS A 79 -17.90 -9.87 -8.34
CA LYS A 79 -18.13 -10.76 -7.21
C LYS A 79 -16.88 -10.85 -6.34
N GLY A 80 -17.04 -11.33 -5.12
CA GLY A 80 -15.91 -11.72 -4.27
C GLY A 80 -15.35 -13.06 -4.71
N ALA A 81 -14.12 -13.08 -5.20
CA ALA A 81 -13.38 -14.29 -5.54
C ALA A 81 -11.89 -13.99 -5.66
N ASP A 82 -11.06 -15.01 -5.49
CA ASP A 82 -9.63 -14.91 -5.80
C ASP A 82 -9.45 -14.77 -7.31
N TYR A 83 -8.89 -13.65 -7.73
CA TYR A 83 -8.74 -13.31 -9.14
C TYR A 83 -7.55 -12.37 -9.37
N SER A 84 -6.89 -12.56 -10.49
CA SER A 84 -5.81 -11.67 -10.92
C SER A 84 -6.25 -10.85 -12.13
N TRP A 85 -6.17 -9.55 -12.02
CA TRP A 85 -6.47 -8.60 -13.09
C TRP A 85 -5.19 -8.32 -13.88
N ALA A 86 -5.28 -8.27 -15.19
CA ALA A 86 -4.21 -7.69 -16.01
C ALA A 86 -4.17 -6.18 -15.77
N VAL A 87 -2.98 -5.63 -15.56
CA VAL A 87 -2.80 -4.20 -15.34
C VAL A 87 -2.07 -3.57 -16.53
N THR A 88 -2.55 -2.43 -16.97
CA THR A 88 -1.86 -1.59 -17.97
C THR A 88 -1.72 -0.16 -17.46
N PHE A 89 -0.63 0.49 -17.89
CA PHE A 89 -0.38 1.89 -17.63
C PHE A 89 -0.19 2.61 -18.95
N ALA A 90 -1.04 3.57 -19.22
CA ALA A 90 -0.98 4.39 -20.43
C ALA A 90 -1.48 5.79 -20.10
N ASP A 91 -0.89 6.80 -20.71
CA ASP A 91 -1.28 8.21 -20.57
C ASP A 91 -1.38 8.66 -19.10
N GLY A 92 -0.44 8.19 -18.24
CA GLY A 92 -0.41 8.55 -16.83
C GLY A 92 -1.46 7.85 -15.95
N SER A 93 -2.18 6.87 -16.48
CA SER A 93 -3.28 6.21 -15.78
C SER A 93 -3.17 4.69 -15.82
N PHE A 94 -3.66 4.02 -14.78
CA PHE A 94 -3.78 2.58 -14.71
C PHE A 94 -5.16 2.10 -15.17
N SER A 95 -5.22 0.93 -15.76
CA SER A 95 -6.47 0.21 -15.99
C SER A 95 -6.33 -1.27 -15.61
N PHE A 96 -7.45 -1.86 -15.18
CA PHE A 96 -7.51 -3.24 -14.71
C PHE A 96 -8.47 -4.02 -15.60
N ALA A 97 -7.93 -4.99 -16.35
CA ALA A 97 -8.68 -5.82 -17.29
C ALA A 97 -8.80 -7.26 -16.81
N GLY A 98 -9.89 -7.92 -17.17
CA GLY A 98 -10.06 -9.36 -16.98
C GLY A 98 -9.05 -10.16 -17.78
N GLN A 99 -8.76 -11.39 -17.32
CA GLN A 99 -7.85 -12.31 -18.00
C GLN A 99 -8.61 -13.37 -18.79
N GLY A 100 -7.98 -13.90 -19.82
CA GLY A 100 -8.54 -14.94 -20.67
C GLY A 100 -9.55 -14.39 -21.68
N ASP A 101 -10.67 -15.10 -21.84
CA ASP A 101 -11.76 -14.72 -22.75
C ASP A 101 -12.60 -13.54 -22.21
N ASP A 102 -12.30 -13.06 -21.02
CA ASP A 102 -13.01 -11.94 -20.39
C ASP A 102 -12.46 -10.60 -20.88
N THR A 103 -13.04 -10.06 -21.94
CA THR A 103 -12.78 -8.69 -22.41
C THR A 103 -13.54 -7.67 -21.56
N VAL A 104 -13.26 -7.66 -20.26
CA VAL A 104 -13.90 -6.76 -19.32
C VAL A 104 -12.87 -5.88 -18.63
N LYS A 105 -13.29 -4.67 -18.20
CA LYS A 105 -12.48 -3.77 -17.38
C LYS A 105 -13.23 -3.35 -16.15
N LEU A 106 -12.51 -3.14 -15.06
CA LEU A 106 -13.05 -2.46 -13.89
C LEU A 106 -13.38 -1.02 -14.27
N ALA A 107 -14.61 -0.62 -14.08
CA ALA A 107 -15.05 0.72 -14.43
C ALA A 107 -16.13 1.24 -13.47
N SER A 108 -16.17 2.54 -13.27
CA SER A 108 -17.26 3.25 -12.62
C SER A 108 -18.47 3.32 -13.56
N ASN A 109 -19.68 3.32 -13.02
CA ASN A 109 -20.90 3.53 -13.79
C ASN A 109 -21.59 4.82 -13.34
N THR A 110 -21.48 5.86 -14.14
CA THR A 110 -22.02 7.19 -13.83
C THR A 110 -23.55 7.19 -13.70
N GLY A 111 -24.22 6.33 -14.47
CA GLY A 111 -25.69 6.17 -14.41
C GLY A 111 -26.19 5.37 -13.20
N ALA A 112 -25.28 4.73 -12.42
CA ALA A 112 -25.60 3.93 -11.25
C ALA A 112 -24.97 4.48 -9.96
N GLY A 113 -24.87 5.79 -9.83
CA GLY A 113 -24.28 6.45 -8.66
C GLY A 113 -22.76 6.23 -8.57
N ASN A 114 -22.10 6.14 -9.72
CA ASN A 114 -20.65 5.93 -9.84
C ASN A 114 -20.10 4.62 -9.21
N LYS A 115 -20.98 3.66 -8.91
CA LYS A 115 -20.56 2.34 -8.42
C LYS A 115 -19.72 1.61 -9.46
N PHE A 116 -18.82 0.73 -8.99
CA PHE A 116 -17.91 0.01 -9.87
C PHE A 116 -18.36 -1.43 -10.13
N ARG A 117 -18.08 -1.87 -11.35
CA ARG A 117 -18.21 -3.26 -11.81
C ARG A 117 -17.16 -3.58 -12.87
N ALA A 118 -17.09 -4.86 -13.25
CA ALA A 118 -16.43 -5.27 -14.47
C ALA A 118 -17.40 -5.11 -15.65
N TYR A 119 -17.04 -4.29 -16.64
CA TYR A 119 -17.84 -4.03 -17.82
C TYR A 119 -17.10 -4.49 -19.07
N LYS A 120 -17.84 -5.06 -20.04
CA LYS A 120 -17.28 -5.44 -21.35
C LYS A 120 -16.73 -4.21 -22.08
N ASP A 121 -15.65 -4.42 -22.83
CA ASP A 121 -15.06 -3.37 -23.66
C ASP A 121 -16.08 -2.77 -24.63
N SER A 122 -16.99 -3.58 -25.19
CA SER A 122 -18.07 -3.10 -26.06
C SER A 122 -19.06 -2.16 -25.33
N THR A 123 -19.28 -2.38 -24.03
CA THR A 123 -20.11 -1.49 -23.20
C THR A 123 -19.41 -0.17 -22.93
N ILE A 124 -18.12 -0.25 -22.60
CA ILE A 124 -17.29 0.95 -22.32
C ILE A 124 -17.11 1.79 -23.57
N SER A 125 -16.73 1.19 -24.69
CA SER A 125 -16.49 1.89 -25.96
C SER A 125 -17.75 2.52 -26.55
N GLY A 126 -18.92 1.91 -26.31
CA GLY A 126 -20.21 2.47 -26.72
C GLY A 126 -20.64 3.70 -25.93
N LYS A 127 -20.10 3.91 -24.72
CA LYS A 127 -20.42 5.04 -23.84
C LYS A 127 -19.19 5.42 -22.97
N PRO A 128 -18.12 5.95 -23.56
CA PRO A 128 -16.85 6.16 -22.85
C PRO A 128 -16.97 7.08 -21.63
N ASN A 129 -17.85 8.08 -21.67
CA ASN A 129 -18.10 8.96 -20.51
C ASN A 129 -19.02 8.33 -19.45
N GLY A 130 -19.70 7.22 -19.78
CA GLY A 130 -20.57 6.51 -18.85
C GLY A 130 -19.87 5.46 -18.02
N TYR A 131 -18.67 5.04 -18.44
CA TYR A 131 -17.90 3.97 -17.82
C TYR A 131 -16.42 4.33 -17.70
N PRO A 132 -16.06 5.32 -16.86
CA PRO A 132 -14.67 5.65 -16.55
C PRO A 132 -13.92 4.43 -16.02
N CYS A 133 -12.81 4.04 -16.68
CA CYS A 133 -12.04 2.83 -16.37
C CYS A 133 -10.52 3.07 -16.22
N ASN A 134 -10.11 4.33 -16.26
CA ASN A 134 -8.73 4.75 -16.00
C ASN A 134 -8.63 5.28 -14.58
N PHE A 135 -7.55 4.92 -13.89
CA PHE A 135 -7.36 5.21 -12.48
C PHE A 135 -6.03 5.91 -12.24
N THR A 136 -6.06 6.91 -11.37
CA THR A 136 -4.87 7.38 -10.66
C THR A 136 -4.76 6.60 -9.36
N LEU A 137 -3.57 6.11 -9.03
CA LEU A 137 -3.31 5.34 -7.81
C LEU A 137 -2.50 6.21 -6.84
N TYR A 138 -3.07 6.45 -5.68
CA TYR A 138 -2.40 7.15 -4.58
C TYR A 138 -1.96 6.10 -3.56
N LYS A 139 -0.65 5.88 -3.48
CA LYS A 139 -0.08 4.92 -2.54
C LYS A 139 -0.18 5.47 -1.12
N LEU A 140 -0.64 4.64 -0.18
CA LEU A 140 -0.53 4.98 1.22
C LEU A 140 0.94 4.95 1.61
N GLU A 141 1.50 6.12 1.84
CA GLU A 141 2.80 6.23 2.49
C GLU A 141 2.58 6.08 4.01
N ALA A 142 3.40 5.28 4.65
CA ALA A 142 3.39 5.23 6.11
C ALA A 142 3.73 6.63 6.64
N THR A 143 2.80 7.24 7.35
CA THR A 143 3.05 8.53 8.02
C THR A 143 4.10 8.30 9.10
N GLY A 144 5.35 8.68 8.80
CA GLY A 144 6.47 8.52 9.71
C GLY A 144 7.51 7.49 9.24
N GLY A 145 8.05 7.70 8.06
CA GLY A 145 9.22 6.98 7.56
C GLY A 145 9.16 6.85 6.05
N SER A 146 10.09 7.45 5.36
CA SER A 146 10.37 7.16 3.96
C SER A 146 10.44 5.64 3.82
N GLY A 147 9.69 5.07 2.87
CA GLY A 147 9.59 3.61 2.65
C GLY A 147 10.82 2.95 2.01
N GLU A 148 11.99 3.44 2.33
CA GLU A 148 13.17 2.63 2.52
C GLU A 148 13.09 2.14 3.97
N THR A 149 13.26 0.85 4.21
CA THR A 149 13.76 0.38 5.49
C THR A 149 15.13 1.05 5.60
N GLU A 150 15.17 2.27 6.13
CA GLU A 150 16.43 2.85 6.55
C GLU A 150 16.98 1.87 7.56
N GLN A 151 17.97 1.12 7.12
CA GLN A 151 18.66 0.22 8.02
C GLN A 151 19.31 1.16 9.03
N VAL A 152 18.73 1.17 10.24
CA VAL A 152 19.27 1.95 11.36
C VAL A 152 20.75 1.62 11.44
N ALA A 153 21.58 2.64 11.41
CA ALA A 153 23.02 2.45 11.50
C ALA A 153 23.34 1.65 12.76
N THR A 154 24.28 0.73 12.65
CA THR A 154 24.74 -0.05 13.82
C THR A 154 25.23 0.93 14.89
N PRO A 155 24.72 0.87 16.12
CA PRO A 155 25.21 1.71 17.20
C PRO A 155 26.71 1.47 17.44
N THR A 156 27.41 2.53 17.71
CA THR A 156 28.85 2.48 18.05
C THR A 156 29.04 2.88 19.51
N GLY A 157 29.83 2.10 20.25
CA GLY A 157 30.24 2.45 21.59
C GLY A 157 31.50 3.34 21.56
N THR A 158 31.56 4.34 22.43
CA THR A 158 32.70 5.26 22.52
C THR A 158 33.87 4.72 23.33
N ALA A 159 33.73 3.54 23.92
CA ALA A 159 34.83 2.90 24.65
C ALA A 159 35.75 2.13 23.67
N SER A 160 37.05 2.45 23.65
CA SER A 160 38.09 1.70 22.95
C SER A 160 39.03 1.05 23.96
N GLY A 161 39.27 -0.25 23.81
CA GLY A 161 40.18 -1.00 24.68
C GLY A 161 39.47 -1.79 25.81
N ASP A 162 40.22 -2.23 26.80
CA ASP A 162 39.70 -2.98 27.95
C ASP A 162 38.85 -2.08 28.86
N ILE A 163 37.55 -2.33 28.93
CA ILE A 163 36.62 -1.62 29.80
C ILE A 163 36.70 -2.22 31.19
N LYS A 164 36.88 -1.39 32.22
CA LYS A 164 37.00 -1.78 33.62
C LYS A 164 35.78 -1.36 34.41
N VAL A 165 35.56 -2.02 35.53
CA VAL A 165 34.57 -1.57 36.52
C VAL A 165 34.90 -0.17 36.98
N GLY A 166 33.92 0.73 36.90
CA GLY A 166 34.03 2.17 37.10
C GLY A 166 34.09 3.01 35.83
N ASP A 167 34.40 2.41 34.70
CA ASP A 167 34.41 3.10 33.42
C ASP A 167 32.97 3.41 32.94
N THR A 168 32.85 4.40 32.08
CA THR A 168 31.57 4.82 31.48
C THR A 168 31.58 4.56 29.97
N VAL A 169 30.54 3.90 29.48
CA VAL A 169 30.36 3.62 28.05
C VAL A 169 29.21 4.50 27.51
N ALA A 170 29.44 5.21 26.46
CA ALA A 170 28.41 5.92 25.71
C ALA A 170 28.16 5.22 24.38
N PHE A 171 26.94 5.29 23.90
CA PHE A 171 26.52 4.75 22.60
C PHE A 171 25.98 5.86 21.72
N GLU A 172 26.28 5.80 20.45
CA GLU A 172 25.80 6.73 19.43
C GLU A 172 25.24 5.94 18.24
N CYS A 173 24.26 6.52 17.58
CA CYS A 173 23.72 6.02 16.32
C CYS A 173 23.70 7.14 15.31
N ALA A 174 24.23 6.89 14.10
CA ALA A 174 24.26 7.90 13.04
C ALA A 174 22.87 8.19 12.44
N THR A 175 21.87 7.32 12.69
CA THR A 175 20.51 7.53 12.24
C THR A 175 19.78 8.51 13.17
N GLU A 176 19.40 9.65 12.63
CA GLU A 176 18.66 10.67 13.39
C GLU A 176 17.29 10.12 13.87
N GLY A 177 16.95 10.38 15.13
CA GLY A 177 15.71 9.91 15.75
C GLY A 177 15.68 8.43 16.13
N ALA A 178 16.78 7.66 15.92
CA ALA A 178 16.86 6.27 16.37
C ALA A 178 16.76 6.18 17.90
N LYS A 179 15.95 5.24 18.39
CA LYS A 179 15.89 4.90 19.82
C LYS A 179 16.92 3.81 20.11
N LEU A 180 17.83 4.10 21.00
CA LEU A 180 18.82 3.15 21.45
C LEU A 180 18.34 2.42 22.71
N GLN A 181 18.58 1.13 22.76
CA GLN A 181 18.40 0.30 23.93
C GLN A 181 19.70 -0.47 24.22
N TYR A 182 19.95 -0.75 25.48
CA TYR A 182 21.08 -1.56 25.90
C TYR A 182 20.65 -2.61 26.93
N LYS A 183 21.45 -3.64 27.10
CA LYS A 183 21.31 -4.60 28.19
C LYS A 183 22.68 -4.89 28.81
N ILE A 184 22.69 -5.25 30.09
CA ILE A 184 23.91 -5.67 30.80
C ILE A 184 23.80 -7.19 31.03
N GLY A 185 24.74 -7.93 30.46
CA GLY A 185 24.74 -9.40 30.52
C GLY A 185 23.43 -9.97 29.93
N ASP A 186 22.83 -10.90 30.66
CA ASP A 186 21.54 -11.53 30.27
C ASP A 186 20.30 -10.78 30.79
N GLY A 187 20.46 -9.52 31.22
CA GLY A 187 19.39 -8.67 31.70
C GLY A 187 18.41 -8.25 30.60
N ALA A 188 17.32 -7.60 31.01
CA ALA A 188 16.35 -7.01 30.07
C ALA A 188 16.93 -5.78 29.36
N TYR A 189 16.44 -5.52 28.13
CA TYR A 189 16.75 -4.27 27.42
C TYR A 189 16.16 -3.06 28.16
N GLN A 190 16.93 -1.99 28.22
CA GLN A 190 16.58 -0.72 28.83
C GLN A 190 16.80 0.41 27.81
N ASP A 191 15.97 1.44 27.87
CA ASP A 191 16.14 2.61 27.01
C ASP A 191 17.43 3.35 27.37
N TYR A 192 18.24 3.65 26.35
CA TYR A 192 19.46 4.41 26.54
C TYR A 192 19.16 5.91 26.62
N THR A 193 19.44 6.48 27.76
CA THR A 193 19.22 7.91 28.02
C THR A 193 20.52 8.69 28.25
N GLY A 194 21.67 8.01 28.22
CA GLY A 194 22.99 8.61 28.44
C GLY A 194 24.04 7.56 28.87
N PRO A 195 25.28 7.99 29.09
CA PRO A 195 26.38 7.08 29.38
C PRO A 195 26.13 6.11 30.53
N VAL A 196 26.48 4.86 30.35
CA VAL A 196 26.28 3.75 31.29
C VAL A 196 27.57 3.45 32.04
N THR A 197 27.54 3.52 33.39
CA THR A 197 28.68 3.17 34.22
C THR A 197 28.73 1.66 34.45
N ILE A 198 29.88 1.05 34.22
CA ILE A 198 30.13 -0.38 34.38
C ILE A 198 30.35 -0.66 35.89
N THR A 199 29.45 -1.38 36.51
CA THR A 199 29.49 -1.69 37.94
C THR A 199 29.99 -3.13 38.24
N THR A 200 29.95 -4.00 37.24
CA THR A 200 30.39 -5.40 37.35
C THR A 200 30.98 -5.87 36.03
N SER A 201 31.79 -6.95 36.05
CA SER A 201 32.24 -7.58 34.80
C SER A 201 31.04 -8.16 34.04
N CYS A 202 30.77 -7.65 32.83
CA CYS A 202 29.62 -8.00 32.02
C CYS A 202 29.87 -7.75 30.53
N THR A 203 28.96 -8.25 29.70
CA THR A 203 28.81 -7.85 28.32
C THR A 203 27.69 -6.83 28.22
N ILE A 204 27.87 -5.79 27.41
CA ILE A 204 26.84 -4.80 27.10
C ILE A 204 26.43 -4.94 25.63
#